data_8abe4f5c4ba5566c74588fbf5e27921e
#
_entry.id   8abe4f5c4ba5566c74588fbf5e27921e
#
_cell.length_a   1.000
_cell.length_b   1.000
_cell.length_c   1.000
_cell.angle_alpha   90.00
_cell.angle_beta   90.00
_cell.angle_gamma   90.00
#
_symmetry.space_group_name_H-M   'P 1'
#
loop_
_entity.id
_entity.type
_entity.pdbx_description
1 polymer ?
#
loop_
_entity_poly.entity_id
_entity_poly.type
_entity_poly.pdbx_seq_one_letter_code
_entity_poly.pdbx_strand_id
1 'polypeptide(L)'
;MRSLTRAGCRALLLGLTLLFSTVALARPPIVAAASSLQAVFPHLAEAFRAETGESLRVNFGSSGNFRRQIEQGAPFELFLSADEAYVLALHEAGHLADMGEVYAVGRLVWLQRKEEQGRLPSAEDPLAAVREAVASHAAGEGRSRIALANPEHAPYGVAARQALVQAGLWEPSAPLRVLGESVAQATRFALSADARGGLVAWSQALAPPVAARSEFVMVPADWHQPLVQRMALVKGAGDTARAFYAWLQREEARAILADYGFRAPGDGFRAPGDGLRLAEDEPR
;
A
#
# COMPACT_ATOMS: atom_id res chain seq x y z
N MET A 1 -44.97 66.13 24.48
CA MET A 1 -45.39 65.26 23.34
C MET A 1 -44.22 64.52 22.80
N ARG A 2 -44.29 63.13 22.83
CA ARG A 2 -43.61 62.11 22.02
C ARG A 2 -42.14 61.84 22.28
N SER A 3 -41.89 60.96 23.27
CA SER A 3 -40.79 60.07 23.37
C SER A 3 -41.22 58.64 22.90
N LEU A 4 -41.06 58.31 21.67
CA LEU A 4 -41.33 56.96 21.15
C LEU A 4 -40.61 56.83 19.77
N THR A 5 -39.34 56.43 19.76
CA THR A 5 -38.70 55.84 18.54
C THR A 5 -37.26 55.35 18.78
N ARG A 6 -36.81 55.06 20.01
CA ARG A 6 -35.46 54.51 20.24
C ARG A 6 -35.41 53.04 20.65
N ALA A 7 -36.56 52.40 20.86
CA ALA A 7 -36.61 50.98 21.26
C ALA A 7 -36.70 49.98 20.09
N GLY A 8 -37.17 50.42 18.90
CA GLY A 8 -37.38 49.50 17.75
C GLY A 8 -36.14 49.11 16.97
N CYS A 9 -35.06 49.92 16.99
CA CYS A 9 -33.83 49.63 16.22
C CYS A 9 -32.84 48.72 16.93
N ARG A 10 -32.95 48.53 18.25
CA ARG A 10 -32.05 47.64 18.99
C ARG A 10 -32.44 46.17 18.93
N ALA A 11 -33.71 45.86 18.70
CA ALA A 11 -34.22 44.50 18.59
C ALA A 11 -33.92 43.86 17.23
N LEU A 12 -33.74 44.66 16.15
CA LEU A 12 -33.45 44.15 14.80
C LEU A 12 -31.97 43.83 14.58
N LEU A 13 -31.07 44.42 15.37
CA LEU A 13 -29.64 44.17 15.30
C LEU A 13 -29.17 42.94 16.11
N LEU A 14 -29.96 42.48 17.08
CA LEU A 14 -29.66 41.26 17.84
C LEU A 14 -30.13 39.97 17.13
N GLY A 15 -31.02 40.05 16.14
CA GLY A 15 -31.55 38.90 15.40
C GLY A 15 -30.65 38.46 14.21
N LEU A 16 -29.67 39.27 13.78
CA LEU A 16 -28.86 39.00 12.61
C LEU A 16 -27.49 38.39 12.95
N THR A 17 -27.14 38.27 14.21
CA THR A 17 -25.86 37.73 14.68
C THR A 17 -25.86 36.23 14.96
N LEU A 18 -27.00 35.53 14.81
CA LEU A 18 -27.17 34.11 15.16
C LEU A 18 -27.13 33.14 13.98
N LEU A 19 -26.75 33.55 12.78
CA LEU A 19 -26.75 32.70 11.58
C LEU A 19 -25.36 32.50 10.94
N PHE A 20 -24.28 32.91 11.58
CA PHE A 20 -22.97 32.37 11.25
C PHE A 20 -22.81 31.02 12.00
N SER A 21 -23.48 29.99 11.48
CA SER A 21 -23.07 28.62 11.72
C SER A 21 -21.63 28.56 11.18
N THR A 22 -20.66 28.59 12.08
CA THR A 22 -19.27 28.24 11.74
C THR A 22 -19.34 26.81 11.24
N VAL A 23 -19.35 26.64 9.92
CA VAL A 23 -18.95 25.37 9.32
C VAL A 23 -17.51 25.18 9.81
N ALA A 24 -17.36 24.47 10.89
CA ALA A 24 -16.06 23.98 11.31
C ALA A 24 -15.58 23.14 10.15
N LEU A 25 -14.67 23.67 9.34
CA LEU A 25 -13.96 22.91 8.32
C LEU A 25 -13.24 21.81 9.08
N ALA A 26 -13.87 20.64 9.16
CA ALA A 26 -13.26 19.46 9.74
C ALA A 26 -11.93 19.23 9.03
N ARG A 27 -10.85 19.12 9.79
CA ARG A 27 -9.55 18.82 9.19
C ARG A 27 -9.64 17.46 8.52
N PRO A 28 -9.14 17.32 7.27
CA PRO A 28 -9.12 16.03 6.61
C PRO A 28 -8.42 14.98 7.49
N PRO A 29 -9.00 13.78 7.68
CA PRO A 29 -8.42 12.72 8.50
C PRO A 29 -7.07 12.28 7.95
N ILE A 30 -6.20 11.83 8.85
CA ILE A 30 -4.87 11.32 8.48
C ILE A 30 -4.95 9.80 8.35
N VAL A 31 -4.69 9.31 7.15
CA VAL A 31 -4.61 7.88 6.83
C VAL A 31 -3.15 7.42 6.90
N ALA A 32 -2.87 6.41 7.73
CA ALA A 32 -1.60 5.67 7.69
C ALA A 32 -1.73 4.55 6.65
N ALA A 33 -1.05 4.66 5.52
CA ALA A 33 -1.18 3.71 4.42
C ALA A 33 0.14 2.99 4.12
N ALA A 34 0.09 1.68 3.99
CA ALA A 34 1.22 0.90 3.50
C ALA A 34 1.71 1.46 2.16
N SER A 35 3.02 1.58 2.01
CA SER A 35 3.61 2.23 0.83
C SER A 35 3.39 1.48 -0.49
N SER A 36 2.91 0.22 -0.44
CA SER A 36 2.41 -0.51 -1.61
C SER A 36 1.21 0.19 -2.26
N LEU A 37 0.45 1.00 -1.49
CA LEU A 37 -0.68 1.78 -1.98
C LEU A 37 -0.28 3.12 -2.61
N GLN A 38 0.99 3.52 -2.57
CA GLN A 38 1.42 4.86 -2.98
C GLN A 38 1.02 5.22 -4.41
N ALA A 39 1.00 4.25 -5.32
CA ALA A 39 0.61 4.48 -6.71
C ALA A 39 -0.91 4.56 -6.91
N VAL A 40 -1.68 3.73 -6.21
CA VAL A 40 -3.14 3.62 -6.37
C VAL A 40 -3.91 4.62 -5.51
N PHE A 41 -3.39 5.00 -4.35
CA PHE A 41 -4.11 5.84 -3.38
C PHE A 41 -4.60 7.18 -3.94
N PRO A 42 -3.85 7.91 -4.80
CA PRO A 42 -4.37 9.13 -5.41
C PRO A 42 -5.66 8.92 -6.19
N HIS A 43 -5.81 7.80 -6.88
CA HIS A 43 -7.02 7.45 -7.64
C HIS A 43 -8.18 7.10 -6.70
N LEU A 44 -7.92 6.36 -5.61
CA LEU A 44 -8.92 6.09 -4.58
C LEU A 44 -9.40 7.37 -3.91
N ALA A 45 -8.47 8.27 -3.54
CA ALA A 45 -8.79 9.53 -2.89
C ALA A 45 -9.56 10.48 -3.82
N GLU A 46 -9.24 10.50 -5.11
CA GLU A 46 -9.94 11.33 -6.09
C GLU A 46 -11.35 10.82 -6.36
N ALA A 47 -11.54 9.50 -6.52
CA ALA A 47 -12.86 8.91 -6.71
C ALA A 47 -13.75 9.15 -5.47
N PHE A 48 -13.21 8.96 -4.28
CA PHE A 48 -13.91 9.26 -3.03
C PHE A 48 -14.29 10.75 -2.93
N ARG A 49 -13.36 11.65 -3.26
CA ARG A 49 -13.60 13.09 -3.25
C ARG A 49 -14.65 13.52 -4.28
N ALA A 50 -14.64 12.93 -5.47
CA ALA A 50 -15.60 13.23 -6.51
C ALA A 50 -17.04 12.86 -6.09
N GLU A 51 -17.20 11.78 -5.31
CA GLU A 51 -18.51 11.33 -4.84
C GLU A 51 -18.98 12.10 -3.59
N THR A 52 -18.08 12.34 -2.63
CA THR A 52 -18.46 12.83 -1.30
C THR A 52 -18.16 14.31 -1.05
N GLY A 53 -17.28 14.90 -1.86
CA GLY A 53 -16.69 16.22 -1.60
C GLY A 53 -15.62 16.23 -0.50
N GLU A 54 -15.39 15.12 0.18
CA GLU A 54 -14.49 14.99 1.31
C GLU A 54 -13.04 14.74 0.85
N SER A 55 -12.08 15.21 1.64
CA SER A 55 -10.65 15.07 1.35
C SER A 55 -9.93 14.29 2.43
N LEU A 56 -8.83 13.65 2.05
CA LEU A 56 -8.00 12.82 2.91
C LEU A 56 -6.56 13.34 2.94
N ARG A 57 -5.89 13.15 4.06
CA ARG A 57 -4.43 13.29 4.17
C ARG A 57 -3.85 11.89 4.35
N VAL A 58 -2.78 11.57 3.64
CA VAL A 58 -2.18 10.24 3.70
C VAL A 58 -0.70 10.33 4.01
N ASN A 59 -0.24 9.45 4.89
CA ASN A 59 1.16 9.18 5.14
C ASN A 59 1.46 7.76 4.63
N PHE A 60 2.52 7.64 3.82
CA PHE A 60 2.98 6.35 3.31
C PHE A 60 4.22 5.87 4.06
N GLY A 61 4.22 4.58 4.44
CA GLY A 61 5.34 3.98 5.15
C GLY A 61 5.26 2.46 5.20
N SER A 62 6.07 1.84 6.05
CA SER A 62 5.92 0.42 6.36
C SER A 62 4.83 0.20 7.41
N SER A 63 4.11 -0.91 7.30
CA SER A 63 3.00 -1.23 8.22
C SER A 63 3.46 -1.39 9.66
N GLY A 64 4.63 -2.00 9.89
CA GLY A 64 5.18 -2.17 11.24
C GLY A 64 5.59 -0.84 11.89
N ASN A 65 6.08 0.15 11.10
CA ASN A 65 6.36 1.48 11.61
C ASN A 65 5.08 2.21 12.00
N PHE A 66 4.02 2.13 11.19
CA PHE A 66 2.72 2.71 11.52
C PHE A 66 2.09 2.04 12.73
N ARG A 67 2.17 0.71 12.86
CA ARG A 67 1.75 0.02 14.07
C ARG A 67 2.36 0.66 15.31
N ARG A 68 3.70 0.81 15.36
CA ARG A 68 4.39 1.43 16.50
C ARG A 68 3.95 2.88 16.76
N GLN A 69 3.74 3.66 15.69
CA GLN A 69 3.27 5.05 15.81
C GLN A 69 1.84 5.12 16.38
N ILE A 70 0.94 4.21 15.97
CA ILE A 70 -0.42 4.13 16.49
C ILE A 70 -0.39 3.73 17.99
N GLU A 71 0.44 2.76 18.36
CA GLU A 71 0.67 2.38 19.78
C GLU A 71 1.17 3.56 20.62
N GLN A 72 1.93 4.47 20.02
CA GLN A 72 2.45 5.69 20.65
C GLN A 72 1.46 6.87 20.59
N GLY A 73 0.25 6.69 20.09
CA GLY A 73 -0.80 7.71 20.05
C GLY A 73 -0.66 8.70 18.88
N ALA A 74 0.00 8.34 17.79
CA ALA A 74 0.01 9.18 16.60
C ALA A 74 -1.42 9.42 16.09
N PRO A 75 -1.74 10.63 15.57
CA PRO A 75 -3.11 11.07 15.27
C PRO A 75 -3.62 10.52 13.93
N PHE A 76 -3.43 9.23 13.71
CA PHE A 76 -4.03 8.54 12.58
C PHE A 76 -5.47 8.16 12.90
N GLU A 77 -6.34 8.24 11.88
CA GLU A 77 -7.75 7.88 12.01
C GLU A 77 -8.09 6.59 11.28
N LEU A 78 -7.33 6.25 10.23
CA LEU A 78 -7.47 5.01 9.47
C LEU A 78 -6.09 4.40 9.21
N PHE A 79 -5.97 3.10 9.40
CA PHE A 79 -4.77 2.33 9.11
C PHE A 79 -5.03 1.33 7.98
N LEU A 80 -4.30 1.44 6.87
CA LEU A 80 -4.30 0.53 5.73
C LEU A 80 -2.99 -0.27 5.74
N SER A 81 -3.01 -1.44 6.34
CA SER A 81 -1.84 -2.31 6.51
C SER A 81 -1.66 -3.26 5.34
N ALA A 82 -0.41 -3.55 4.99
CA ALA A 82 -0.05 -4.59 4.02
C ALA A 82 0.12 -5.99 4.67
N ASP A 83 -0.16 -6.11 5.97
CA ASP A 83 -0.19 -7.37 6.71
C ASP A 83 -1.25 -7.27 7.80
N GLU A 84 -2.19 -8.21 7.79
CA GLU A 84 -3.30 -8.23 8.74
C GLU A 84 -2.85 -8.44 10.19
N ALA A 85 -1.73 -9.12 10.43
CA ALA A 85 -1.22 -9.38 11.77
C ALA A 85 -0.98 -8.08 12.57
N TYR A 86 -0.55 -7.01 11.91
CA TYR A 86 -0.36 -5.70 12.57
C TYR A 86 -1.68 -5.07 13.01
N VAL A 87 -2.74 -5.23 12.22
CA VAL A 87 -4.08 -4.73 12.57
C VAL A 87 -4.65 -5.53 13.73
N LEU A 88 -4.58 -6.87 13.65
CA LEU A 88 -5.08 -7.74 14.71
C LEU A 88 -4.37 -7.47 16.04
N ALA A 89 -3.05 -7.31 16.04
CA ALA A 89 -2.29 -6.97 17.24
C ALA A 89 -2.67 -5.60 17.84
N LEU A 90 -2.91 -4.57 16.99
CA LEU A 90 -3.39 -3.27 17.44
C LEU A 90 -4.81 -3.34 18.02
N HIS A 91 -5.67 -4.19 17.45
CA HIS A 91 -7.01 -4.42 17.98
C HIS A 91 -6.95 -5.07 19.36
N GLU A 92 -6.17 -6.14 19.53
CA GLU A 92 -5.94 -6.81 20.81
C GLU A 92 -5.38 -5.86 21.87
N ALA A 93 -4.47 -4.96 21.48
CA ALA A 93 -3.92 -3.92 22.34
C ALA A 93 -4.91 -2.76 22.61
N GLY A 94 -6.09 -2.78 22.01
CA GLY A 94 -7.15 -1.82 22.27
C GLY A 94 -6.99 -0.46 21.59
N HIS A 95 -6.20 -0.35 20.53
CA HIS A 95 -5.99 0.91 19.78
C HIS A 95 -6.99 1.13 18.64
N LEU A 96 -7.66 0.07 18.18
CA LEU A 96 -8.60 0.14 17.05
C LEU A 96 -10.05 0.05 17.50
N ALA A 97 -10.97 0.53 16.67
CA ALA A 97 -12.40 0.49 16.93
C ALA A 97 -12.95 -0.94 16.83
N ASP A 98 -12.40 -1.74 15.91
CA ASP A 98 -12.76 -3.14 15.64
C ASP A 98 -11.57 -3.88 15.02
N MET A 99 -11.76 -5.15 14.62
CA MET A 99 -10.73 -5.96 13.95
C MET A 99 -10.46 -5.53 12.51
N GLY A 100 -11.24 -4.59 11.99
CA GLY A 100 -11.14 -4.12 10.61
C GLY A 100 -11.51 -5.16 9.56
N GLU A 101 -11.32 -4.79 8.29
CA GLU A 101 -11.70 -5.59 7.13
C GLU A 101 -10.51 -5.86 6.21
N VAL A 102 -10.47 -7.04 5.63
CA VAL A 102 -9.52 -7.35 4.53
C VAL A 102 -9.99 -6.61 3.29
N TYR A 103 -9.14 -5.74 2.74
CA TYR A 103 -9.49 -4.96 1.55
C TYR A 103 -8.79 -5.42 0.28
N ALA A 104 -7.65 -6.13 0.39
CA ALA A 104 -6.89 -6.62 -0.76
C ALA A 104 -5.91 -7.73 -0.38
N VAL A 105 -5.38 -8.40 -1.41
CA VAL A 105 -4.19 -9.27 -1.30
C VAL A 105 -3.12 -8.78 -2.25
N GLY A 106 -1.93 -8.50 -1.73
CA GLY A 106 -0.79 -8.04 -2.50
C GLY A 106 0.01 -9.18 -3.16
N ARG A 107 0.88 -8.83 -4.11
CA ARG A 107 1.76 -9.79 -4.80
C ARG A 107 3.18 -9.26 -4.84
N LEU A 108 4.14 -10.19 -4.76
CA LEU A 108 5.57 -9.91 -4.84
C LEU A 108 6.08 -10.13 -6.27
N VAL A 109 6.98 -9.26 -6.74
CA VAL A 109 7.65 -9.37 -8.04
C VAL A 109 9.15 -9.15 -7.89
N TRP A 110 9.93 -9.76 -8.77
CA TRP A 110 11.26 -9.27 -9.11
C TRP A 110 11.10 -8.13 -10.11
N LEU A 111 11.70 -6.99 -9.83
CA LEU A 111 11.72 -5.80 -10.70
C LEU A 111 13.14 -5.45 -11.07
N GLN A 112 13.38 -5.14 -12.34
CA GLN A 112 14.66 -4.62 -12.84
C GLN A 112 14.45 -3.51 -13.88
N ARG A 113 15.49 -2.71 -14.14
CA ARG A 113 15.46 -1.71 -15.23
C ARG A 113 15.47 -2.40 -16.59
N LYS A 114 14.82 -1.81 -17.57
CA LYS A 114 14.90 -2.24 -18.96
C LYS A 114 16.35 -2.07 -19.48
N GLU A 115 16.80 -3.01 -20.31
CA GLU A 115 18.00 -2.92 -21.16
C GLU A 115 19.38 -2.90 -20.47
N GLU A 116 19.48 -2.46 -19.21
CA GLU A 116 20.79 -2.23 -18.59
C GLU A 116 21.24 -3.31 -17.59
N GLN A 117 20.39 -4.27 -17.27
CA GLN A 117 20.62 -5.22 -16.17
C GLN A 117 20.59 -6.69 -16.59
N GLY A 118 20.73 -6.95 -17.89
CA GLY A 118 20.66 -8.29 -18.45
C GLY A 118 19.23 -8.75 -18.68
N ARG A 119 19.07 -10.00 -19.12
CA ARG A 119 17.78 -10.58 -19.45
C ARG A 119 16.87 -10.67 -18.22
N LEU A 120 15.58 -10.32 -18.40
CA LEU A 120 14.55 -10.55 -17.37
C LEU A 120 14.49 -12.05 -17.04
N PRO A 121 14.50 -12.44 -15.76
CA PRO A 121 14.28 -13.82 -15.34
C PRO A 121 12.96 -14.38 -15.89
N SER A 122 12.89 -15.71 -16.05
CA SER A 122 11.67 -16.37 -16.49
C SER A 122 10.71 -16.61 -15.30
N ALA A 123 9.47 -16.97 -15.60
CA ALA A 123 8.51 -17.33 -14.57
C ALA A 123 8.89 -18.61 -13.80
N GLU A 124 9.64 -19.53 -14.46
CA GLU A 124 10.12 -20.77 -13.86
C GLU A 124 11.30 -20.53 -12.90
N ASP A 125 12.08 -19.48 -13.15
CA ASP A 125 13.19 -19.06 -12.27
C ASP A 125 13.19 -17.53 -12.07
N PRO A 126 12.24 -16.99 -11.30
CA PRO A 126 12.07 -15.55 -11.13
C PRO A 126 13.22 -14.87 -10.37
N LEU A 127 14.08 -15.64 -9.71
CA LEU A 127 15.24 -15.15 -8.97
C LEU A 127 16.59 -15.48 -9.64
N ALA A 128 16.60 -15.83 -10.94
CA ALA A 128 17.83 -16.07 -11.68
C ALA A 128 18.81 -14.89 -11.59
N ALA A 129 18.32 -13.66 -11.71
CA ALA A 129 19.14 -12.45 -11.58
C ALA A 129 19.81 -12.30 -10.21
N VAL A 130 19.17 -12.77 -9.14
CA VAL A 130 19.76 -12.80 -7.79
C VAL A 130 20.87 -13.85 -7.74
N ARG A 131 20.63 -15.03 -8.33
CA ARG A 131 21.64 -16.12 -8.42
C ARG A 131 22.89 -15.69 -9.17
N GLU A 132 22.69 -15.03 -10.31
CA GLU A 132 23.77 -14.47 -11.12
C GLU A 132 24.58 -13.43 -10.34
N ALA A 133 23.89 -12.49 -9.66
CA ALA A 133 24.57 -11.47 -8.85
C ALA A 133 25.39 -12.08 -7.70
N VAL A 134 24.88 -13.13 -7.05
CA VAL A 134 25.58 -13.87 -6.01
C VAL A 134 26.81 -14.59 -6.59
N ALA A 135 26.68 -15.26 -7.75
CA ALA A 135 27.78 -15.96 -8.40
C ALA A 135 28.88 -14.99 -8.85
N SER A 136 28.53 -13.87 -9.50
CA SER A 136 29.49 -12.84 -9.90
C SER A 136 30.23 -12.23 -8.70
N HIS A 137 29.51 -11.99 -7.59
CA HIS A 137 30.14 -11.49 -6.37
C HIS A 137 31.14 -12.50 -5.79
N ALA A 138 30.78 -13.80 -5.74
CA ALA A 138 31.66 -14.86 -5.26
C ALA A 138 32.90 -15.02 -6.15
N ALA A 139 32.79 -14.77 -7.46
CA ALA A 139 33.90 -14.76 -8.41
C ALA A 139 34.76 -13.49 -8.38
N GLY A 140 34.36 -12.47 -7.57
CA GLY A 140 35.06 -11.18 -7.55
C GLY A 140 34.80 -10.27 -8.77
N GLU A 141 33.82 -10.60 -9.60
CA GLU A 141 33.51 -9.93 -10.87
C GLU A 141 32.63 -8.69 -10.75
N GLY A 142 32.10 -8.40 -9.55
CA GLY A 142 31.26 -7.24 -9.33
C GLY A 142 30.46 -7.30 -8.04
N ARG A 143 29.75 -6.20 -7.76
CA ARG A 143 28.90 -6.07 -6.59
C ARG A 143 27.59 -5.35 -6.93
N SER A 144 26.74 -6.04 -7.68
CA SER A 144 25.39 -5.53 -7.96
C SER A 144 24.48 -5.62 -6.73
N ARG A 145 23.81 -4.54 -6.41
CA ARG A 145 22.88 -4.49 -5.26
C ARG A 145 21.56 -5.19 -5.56
N ILE A 146 20.97 -5.78 -4.52
CA ILE A 146 19.64 -6.40 -4.54
C ILE A 146 18.77 -5.65 -3.55
N ALA A 147 17.76 -4.95 -4.05
CA ALA A 147 16.89 -4.11 -3.24
C ALA A 147 15.71 -4.91 -2.67
N LEU A 148 15.41 -4.73 -1.40
CA LEU A 148 14.20 -5.22 -0.75
C LEU A 148 13.81 -4.28 0.39
N ALA A 149 12.54 -4.31 0.81
CA ALA A 149 12.11 -3.61 2.01
C ALA A 149 12.69 -4.30 3.25
N ASN A 150 12.91 -3.54 4.33
CA ASN A 150 13.46 -4.11 5.56
C ASN A 150 12.45 -5.12 6.20
N PRO A 151 12.81 -6.42 6.30
CA PRO A 151 11.92 -7.45 6.83
C PRO A 151 11.57 -7.29 8.31
N GLU A 152 12.29 -6.45 9.05
CA GLU A 152 12.01 -6.19 10.47
C GLU A 152 10.64 -5.51 10.70
N HIS A 153 10.15 -4.75 9.70
CA HIS A 153 8.93 -3.95 9.86
C HIS A 153 8.11 -3.76 8.57
N ALA A 154 8.58 -4.24 7.43
CA ALA A 154 7.89 -4.09 6.15
C ALA A 154 7.38 -5.45 5.64
N PRO A 155 6.06 -5.64 5.45
CA PRO A 155 5.47 -6.91 5.02
C PRO A 155 6.06 -7.45 3.71
N TYR A 156 6.29 -6.59 2.72
CA TYR A 156 6.96 -6.99 1.47
C TYR A 156 8.43 -7.38 1.67
N GLY A 157 9.07 -6.87 2.72
CA GLY A 157 10.41 -7.32 3.12
C GLY A 157 10.39 -8.72 3.72
N VAL A 158 9.37 -9.02 4.55
CA VAL A 158 9.16 -10.38 5.08
C VAL A 158 8.92 -11.37 3.94
N ALA A 159 8.02 -11.03 3.00
CA ALA A 159 7.75 -11.86 1.82
C ALA A 159 8.99 -12.05 0.95
N ALA A 160 9.78 -11.00 0.71
CA ALA A 160 11.05 -11.08 -0.02
C ALA A 160 12.07 -11.99 0.67
N ARG A 161 12.19 -11.90 2.01
CA ARG A 161 13.03 -12.80 2.79
C ARG A 161 12.58 -14.25 2.64
N GLN A 162 11.28 -14.52 2.76
CA GLN A 162 10.73 -15.87 2.64
C GLN A 162 11.02 -16.46 1.24
N ALA A 163 10.79 -15.68 0.18
CA ALA A 163 11.09 -16.09 -1.20
C ALA A 163 12.59 -16.38 -1.41
N LEU A 164 13.47 -15.55 -0.86
CA LEU A 164 14.91 -15.78 -0.92
C LEU A 164 15.35 -17.01 -0.11
N VAL A 165 14.72 -17.26 1.04
CA VAL A 165 14.95 -18.48 1.84
C VAL A 165 14.51 -19.72 1.07
N GLN A 166 13.31 -19.70 0.47
CA GLN A 166 12.77 -20.78 -0.35
C GLN A 166 13.69 -21.12 -1.53
N ALA A 167 14.31 -20.11 -2.14
CA ALA A 167 15.24 -20.27 -3.25
C ALA A 167 16.69 -20.61 -2.80
N GLY A 168 16.99 -20.69 -1.50
CA GLY A 168 18.33 -20.90 -0.96
C GLY A 168 19.27 -19.68 -1.15
N LEU A 169 18.71 -18.48 -1.38
CA LEU A 169 19.45 -17.26 -1.73
C LEU A 169 19.54 -16.24 -0.58
N TRP A 170 18.86 -16.47 0.55
CA TRP A 170 18.87 -15.50 1.64
C TRP A 170 20.28 -15.26 2.18
N GLU A 171 21.00 -16.29 2.63
CA GLU A 171 22.34 -16.11 3.17
C GLU A 171 23.36 -15.69 2.09
N PRO A 172 23.42 -16.32 0.89
CA PRO A 172 24.37 -15.91 -0.13
C PRO A 172 24.22 -14.46 -0.61
N SER A 173 23.00 -13.93 -0.62
CA SER A 173 22.73 -12.53 -1.03
C SER A 173 23.04 -11.49 0.04
N ALA A 174 23.37 -11.88 1.26
CA ALA A 174 23.55 -10.95 2.39
C ALA A 174 24.46 -9.75 2.08
N PRO A 175 25.66 -9.91 1.46
CA PRO A 175 26.54 -8.79 1.16
C PRO A 175 26.05 -7.87 0.05
N LEU A 176 25.02 -8.28 -0.72
CA LEU A 176 24.47 -7.56 -1.85
C LEU A 176 23.19 -6.80 -1.52
N ARG A 177 22.53 -7.13 -0.41
CA ARG A 177 21.23 -6.55 -0.07
C ARG A 177 21.34 -5.07 0.30
N VAL A 178 20.40 -4.28 -0.22
CA VAL A 178 20.14 -2.92 0.23
C VAL A 178 18.69 -2.85 0.72
N LEU A 179 18.52 -2.40 1.97
CA LEU A 179 17.24 -2.41 2.66
C LEU A 179 16.60 -1.02 2.60
N GLY A 180 15.37 -0.97 2.09
CA GLY A 180 14.53 0.22 2.15
C GLY A 180 13.62 0.19 3.38
N GLU A 181 13.35 1.33 3.99
CA GLU A 181 12.41 1.48 5.11
C GLU A 181 10.97 1.09 4.74
N SER A 182 10.67 1.03 3.44
CA SER A 182 9.38 0.62 2.91
C SER A 182 9.53 0.03 1.51
N VAL A 183 8.50 -0.65 1.00
CA VAL A 183 8.56 -1.23 -0.35
C VAL A 183 8.66 -0.17 -1.45
N ALA A 184 8.11 1.02 -1.23
CA ALA A 184 8.29 2.13 -2.18
C ALA A 184 9.76 2.63 -2.21
N GLN A 185 10.48 2.63 -1.09
CA GLN A 185 11.90 2.94 -1.07
C GLN A 185 12.72 1.82 -1.71
N ALA A 186 12.39 0.56 -1.44
CA ALA A 186 13.01 -0.58 -2.10
C ALA A 186 12.84 -0.51 -3.62
N THR A 187 11.67 -0.11 -4.12
CA THR A 187 11.42 0.09 -5.56
C THR A 187 12.36 1.16 -6.15
N ARG A 188 12.57 2.27 -5.43
CA ARG A 188 13.53 3.29 -5.88
C ARG A 188 14.96 2.76 -5.92
N PHE A 189 15.35 1.98 -4.92
CA PHE A 189 16.68 1.35 -4.90
C PHE A 189 16.85 0.31 -6.02
N ALA A 190 15.81 -0.49 -6.30
CA ALA A 190 15.83 -1.46 -7.40
C ALA A 190 16.05 -0.81 -8.78
N LEU A 191 15.71 0.46 -8.92
CA LEU A 191 15.86 1.25 -10.13
C LEU A 191 17.11 2.14 -10.13
N SER A 192 17.99 2.05 -9.12
CA SER A 192 19.27 2.75 -9.10
C SER A 192 20.31 2.08 -10.02
N ALA A 193 21.32 2.85 -10.43
CA ALA A 193 22.31 2.38 -11.40
C ALA A 193 23.17 1.21 -10.90
N ASP A 194 23.38 1.11 -9.59
CA ASP A 194 24.18 0.06 -8.94
C ASP A 194 23.35 -1.17 -8.51
N ALA A 195 22.03 -1.14 -8.71
CA ALA A 195 21.17 -2.27 -8.38
C ALA A 195 20.99 -3.22 -9.57
N ARG A 196 21.08 -4.53 -9.31
CA ARG A 196 20.67 -5.57 -10.27
C ARG A 196 19.15 -5.60 -10.44
N GLY A 197 18.43 -5.18 -9.41
CA GLY A 197 16.98 -5.17 -9.32
C GLY A 197 16.52 -5.27 -7.87
N GLY A 198 15.27 -5.65 -7.66
CA GLY A 198 14.73 -5.81 -6.30
C GLY A 198 13.45 -6.62 -6.23
N LEU A 199 13.16 -7.10 -5.02
CA LEU A 199 11.92 -7.75 -4.66
C LEU A 199 10.95 -6.71 -4.11
N VAL A 200 9.90 -6.41 -4.89
CA VAL A 200 9.00 -5.27 -4.62
C VAL A 200 7.53 -5.65 -4.79
N ALA A 201 6.62 -4.72 -4.46
CA ALA A 201 5.20 -4.93 -4.68
C ALA A 201 4.86 -4.85 -6.18
N TRP A 202 3.98 -5.73 -6.64
CA TRP A 202 3.44 -5.66 -8.00
C TRP A 202 2.77 -4.31 -8.28
N SER A 203 2.05 -3.77 -7.32
CA SER A 203 1.44 -2.45 -7.41
C SER A 203 2.45 -1.31 -7.66
N GLN A 204 3.67 -1.43 -7.18
CA GLN A 204 4.75 -0.49 -7.48
C GLN A 204 5.29 -0.67 -8.90
N ALA A 205 5.40 -1.92 -9.36
CA ALA A 205 5.85 -2.22 -10.72
C ALA A 205 4.88 -1.72 -11.80
N LEU A 206 3.56 -1.73 -11.49
CA LEU A 206 2.51 -1.22 -12.39
C LEU A 206 2.38 0.31 -12.39
N ALA A 207 2.98 1.01 -11.43
CA ALA A 207 2.95 2.47 -11.40
C ALA A 207 3.54 3.06 -12.70
N PRO A 208 2.85 3.96 -13.43
CA PRO A 208 3.28 4.42 -14.75
C PRO A 208 4.73 4.90 -14.84
N PRO A 209 5.27 5.69 -13.87
CA PRO A 209 6.67 6.11 -13.91
C PRO A 209 7.69 4.97 -13.72
N VAL A 210 7.27 3.88 -13.06
CA VAL A 210 8.08 2.67 -12.84
C VAL A 210 8.00 1.78 -14.07
N ALA A 211 6.78 1.45 -14.53
CA ALA A 211 6.52 0.59 -15.69
C ALA A 211 7.17 1.09 -16.98
N ALA A 212 7.28 2.41 -17.15
CA ALA A 212 7.92 3.02 -18.32
C ALA A 212 9.41 2.62 -18.49
N ARG A 213 10.12 2.37 -17.36
CA ARG A 213 11.58 2.14 -17.37
C ARG A 213 12.02 0.83 -16.73
N SER A 214 11.09 -0.03 -16.39
CA SER A 214 11.36 -1.32 -15.76
C SER A 214 10.50 -2.43 -16.34
N GLU A 215 10.92 -3.64 -16.07
CA GLU A 215 10.23 -4.88 -16.35
C GLU A 215 10.21 -5.74 -15.08
N PHE A 216 9.30 -6.68 -14.99
CA PHE A 216 9.16 -7.51 -13.80
C PHE A 216 8.75 -8.94 -14.15
N VAL A 217 9.02 -9.86 -13.23
CA VAL A 217 8.50 -11.21 -13.24
C VAL A 217 7.84 -11.51 -11.89
N MET A 218 6.72 -12.23 -11.91
CA MET A 218 6.01 -12.60 -10.69
C MET A 218 6.81 -13.60 -9.88
N VAL A 219 6.88 -13.39 -8.56
CA VAL A 219 7.35 -14.42 -7.63
C VAL A 219 6.19 -15.37 -7.33
N PRO A 220 6.38 -16.69 -7.33
CA PRO A 220 5.34 -17.65 -6.99
C PRO A 220 4.72 -17.35 -5.62
N ALA A 221 3.40 -17.45 -5.54
CA ALA A 221 2.65 -17.06 -4.35
C ALA A 221 2.90 -17.98 -3.15
N ASP A 222 3.29 -19.21 -3.40
CA ASP A 222 3.65 -20.25 -2.43
C ASP A 222 5.09 -20.12 -1.87
N TRP A 223 5.89 -19.20 -2.40
CA TRP A 223 7.23 -18.92 -1.89
C TRP A 223 7.24 -18.00 -0.67
N HIS A 224 6.11 -17.42 -0.34
CA HIS A 224 5.95 -16.56 0.82
C HIS A 224 4.52 -16.65 1.38
N GLN A 225 4.33 -16.25 2.62
CA GLN A 225 3.01 -16.12 3.18
C GLN A 225 2.17 -15.08 2.41
N PRO A 226 0.84 -15.27 2.33
CA PRO A 226 -0.06 -14.31 1.68
C PRO A 226 0.10 -12.90 2.25
N LEU A 227 0.20 -11.92 1.35
CA LEU A 227 0.23 -10.50 1.72
C LEU A 227 -1.21 -9.99 1.90
N VAL A 228 -1.91 -10.52 2.91
CA VAL A 228 -3.29 -10.15 3.24
C VAL A 228 -3.30 -8.75 3.81
N GLN A 229 -3.91 -7.83 3.07
CA GLN A 229 -3.97 -6.42 3.47
C GLN A 229 -5.29 -6.14 4.20
N ARG A 230 -5.17 -5.62 5.42
CA ARG A 230 -6.31 -5.31 6.28
C ARG A 230 -6.30 -3.84 6.66
N MET A 231 -7.48 -3.24 6.69
CA MET A 231 -7.70 -1.86 7.15
C MET A 231 -8.49 -1.84 8.44
N ALA A 232 -8.28 -0.84 9.26
CA ALA A 232 -9.07 -0.62 10.47
C ALA A 232 -9.11 0.85 10.86
N LEU A 233 -10.22 1.26 11.48
CA LEU A 233 -10.37 2.57 12.10
C LEU A 233 -9.64 2.61 13.44
N VAL A 234 -8.82 3.65 13.64
CA VAL A 234 -8.22 3.94 14.94
C VAL A 234 -9.31 4.46 15.87
N LYS A 235 -9.24 4.17 17.17
CA LYS A 235 -10.22 4.70 18.16
C LYS A 235 -10.28 6.22 18.09
N GLY A 236 -11.50 6.75 18.04
CA GLY A 236 -11.74 8.19 17.92
C GLY A 236 -11.76 8.73 16.48
N ALA A 237 -11.67 7.85 15.47
CA ALA A 237 -11.81 8.24 14.06
C ALA A 237 -13.09 9.02 13.80
N GLY A 238 -12.99 10.09 13.02
CA GLY A 238 -14.13 10.96 12.64
C GLY A 238 -14.94 10.39 11.47
N ASP A 239 -15.99 11.12 11.10
CA ASP A 239 -16.97 10.66 10.12
C ASP A 239 -16.39 10.48 8.72
N THR A 240 -15.50 11.38 8.26
CA THR A 240 -14.85 11.27 6.95
C THR A 240 -13.97 10.01 6.88
N ALA A 241 -13.25 9.65 7.96
CA ALA A 241 -12.46 8.41 7.99
C ALA A 241 -13.36 7.17 7.93
N ARG A 242 -14.50 7.19 8.64
CA ARG A 242 -15.51 6.13 8.60
C ARG A 242 -16.16 6.00 7.24
N ALA A 243 -16.47 7.13 6.59
CA ALA A 243 -17.02 7.14 5.24
C ALA A 243 -16.04 6.54 4.23
N PHE A 244 -14.75 6.90 4.31
CA PHE A 244 -13.74 6.33 3.41
C PHE A 244 -13.50 4.84 3.68
N TYR A 245 -13.49 4.41 4.95
CA TYR A 245 -13.41 3.00 5.32
C TYR A 245 -14.57 2.18 4.71
N ALA A 246 -15.80 2.69 4.77
CA ALA A 246 -16.96 2.04 4.16
C ALA A 246 -16.88 2.06 2.62
N TRP A 247 -16.41 3.18 2.04
CA TRP A 247 -16.27 3.34 0.60
C TRP A 247 -15.22 2.37 0.01
N LEU A 248 -14.10 2.12 0.70
CA LEU A 248 -13.06 1.17 0.27
C LEU A 248 -13.56 -0.28 0.12
N GLN A 249 -14.68 -0.64 0.72
CA GLN A 249 -15.27 -1.97 0.63
C GLN A 249 -16.16 -2.14 -0.61
N ARG A 250 -16.43 -1.07 -1.35
CA ARG A 250 -17.30 -1.06 -2.52
C ARG A 250 -16.59 -1.62 -3.75
N GLU A 251 -17.39 -2.08 -4.71
CA GLU A 251 -16.89 -2.64 -5.97
C GLU A 251 -16.01 -1.64 -6.75
N GLU A 252 -16.39 -0.36 -6.76
CA GLU A 252 -15.63 0.70 -7.41
C GLU A 252 -14.20 0.82 -6.86
N ALA A 253 -14.03 0.85 -5.55
CA ALA A 253 -12.72 0.90 -4.91
C ALA A 253 -11.90 -0.38 -5.19
N ARG A 254 -12.56 -1.54 -5.20
CA ARG A 254 -11.93 -2.83 -5.53
C ARG A 254 -11.46 -2.87 -6.98
N ALA A 255 -12.24 -2.33 -7.92
CA ALA A 255 -11.84 -2.21 -9.33
C ALA A 255 -10.58 -1.35 -9.47
N ILE A 256 -10.53 -0.17 -8.83
CA ILE A 256 -9.34 0.69 -8.82
C ILE A 256 -8.12 -0.06 -8.23
N LEU A 257 -8.30 -0.80 -7.13
CA LEU A 257 -7.22 -1.61 -6.55
C LEU A 257 -6.74 -2.70 -7.52
N ALA A 258 -7.67 -3.37 -8.22
CA ALA A 258 -7.36 -4.43 -9.17
C ALA A 258 -6.51 -3.95 -10.34
N ASP A 259 -6.76 -2.75 -10.86
CA ASP A 259 -5.97 -2.11 -11.93
C ASP A 259 -4.49 -1.94 -11.53
N TYR A 260 -4.23 -1.86 -10.23
CA TYR A 260 -2.88 -1.79 -9.66
C TYR A 260 -2.38 -3.15 -9.12
N GLY A 261 -2.98 -4.27 -9.56
CA GLY A 261 -2.49 -5.62 -9.25
C GLY A 261 -2.83 -6.12 -7.84
N PHE A 262 -3.73 -5.46 -7.12
CA PHE A 262 -4.28 -6.00 -5.89
C PHE A 262 -5.39 -7.01 -6.22
N ARG A 263 -5.41 -8.15 -5.53
CA ARG A 263 -6.45 -9.14 -5.67
C ARG A 263 -7.56 -8.89 -4.66
N ALA A 264 -8.81 -9.23 -5.04
CA ALA A 264 -9.94 -9.13 -4.13
C ALA A 264 -9.82 -10.16 -3.00
N PRO A 265 -10.36 -9.85 -1.79
CA PRO A 265 -10.53 -10.85 -0.74
C PRO A 265 -11.44 -11.97 -1.24
N GLY A 266 -10.98 -13.23 -1.13
CA GLY A 266 -11.78 -14.40 -1.55
C GLY A 266 -11.53 -14.89 -2.98
N ASP A 267 -10.83 -14.15 -3.83
CA ASP A 267 -10.27 -14.70 -5.06
C ASP A 267 -9.24 -15.75 -4.66
N GLY A 268 -9.68 -17.00 -4.69
CA GLY A 268 -8.93 -18.15 -4.17
C GLY A 268 -7.47 -18.07 -4.56
N PHE A 269 -6.60 -18.40 -3.62
CA PHE A 269 -5.15 -18.41 -3.77
C PHE A 269 -4.73 -19.45 -4.81
N ARG A 270 -5.09 -19.22 -6.10
CA ARG A 270 -4.61 -20.00 -7.23
C ARG A 270 -3.26 -19.42 -7.66
N ALA A 271 -2.26 -20.26 -7.57
CA ALA A 271 -0.95 -19.97 -8.15
C ALA A 271 -1.10 -19.58 -9.64
N PRO A 272 -0.27 -18.65 -10.16
CA PRO A 272 -0.23 -18.43 -11.61
C PRO A 272 0.37 -19.66 -12.26
N GLY A 273 -0.48 -20.47 -12.86
CA GLY A 273 -0.19 -21.75 -13.48
C GLY A 273 -1.47 -22.55 -13.76
N ASP A 274 -2.53 -22.31 -13.00
CA ASP A 274 -3.85 -22.90 -13.22
C ASP A 274 -4.65 -22.05 -14.24
N GLY A 275 -4.26 -22.21 -15.52
CA GLY A 275 -5.11 -22.06 -16.68
C GLY A 275 -5.82 -20.72 -16.84
N LEU A 276 -5.21 -19.79 -17.61
CA LEU A 276 -5.97 -19.01 -18.59
C LEU A 276 -6.51 -20.00 -19.64
N ARG A 277 -7.56 -20.73 -19.31
CA ARG A 277 -8.49 -21.20 -20.32
C ARG A 277 -9.40 -20.03 -20.61
N LEU A 278 -9.07 -19.33 -21.69
CA LEU A 278 -10.03 -18.51 -22.40
C LEU A 278 -11.28 -19.39 -22.61
N ALA A 279 -12.42 -18.84 -22.24
CA ALA A 279 -13.70 -19.43 -22.62
C ALA A 279 -13.75 -19.39 -24.16
N GLU A 280 -13.36 -20.49 -24.78
CA GLU A 280 -13.65 -20.79 -26.19
C GLU A 280 -14.79 -21.82 -26.21
N ASP A 281 -15.85 -21.35 -26.82
CA ASP A 281 -16.88 -22.12 -27.49
C ASP A 281 -17.75 -23.14 -26.70
N GLU A 282 -18.92 -22.70 -26.27
CA GLU A 282 -20.11 -23.59 -26.37
C GLU A 282 -20.54 -23.68 -27.84
N PRO A 283 -20.57 -24.88 -28.43
CA PRO A 283 -21.26 -25.08 -29.70
C PRO A 283 -22.77 -25.11 -29.48
N ARG A 284 -23.49 -24.46 -30.38
CA ARG A 284 -24.96 -24.42 -30.52
C ARG A 284 -25.59 -25.80 -30.67
#